data_fa55739cd147b51ccd132c1afe4a458f
#
_entry.id   fa55739cd147b51ccd132c1afe4a458f
#
_cell.length_a   1.000
_cell.length_b   1.000
_cell.length_c   1.000
_cell.angle_alpha   90.00
_cell.angle_beta   90.00
_cell.angle_gamma   90.00
#
_symmetry.space_group_name_H-M   'P 1'
#
loop_
_entity.id
_entity.type
_entity.pdbx_description
1 polymer ?
#
loop_
_entity_poly.entity_id
_entity_poly.type
_entity_poly.pdbx_seq_one_letter_code
_entity_poly.pdbx_strand_id
1 'polypeptide(L)'
;MSPLKRSIFLCALYMCSLLLVATPVAAQTPTPTAAISLTCAPNNIDIQVNPGAIPSGYTTCTLENPTSWIEKVAIMVTSDGMATASPGNMYVGGGGEVDFQVSVRADPYMDVQARQLTISATVQEINGVPPLNQADSTNTLIVNIEQYSLVQVEAVEPFVQLNPKVDKNFEFKVYNLGNQVDFMKVGITDASRKSLEEAGFTINLPAVKVQLESKVAPQKVRVMIRTPKNQGWTDAYHVLDFYAESDFACQNGGCMRESQMITIYVRGVYLPGFEVIPALSMLVLAAAVVGRKLNADEEEGITEWRESAPGL
;
A
#
# COMPACT_ATOMS: atom_id res chain seq x y z
N MET A 1 -34.20 -15.63 107.65
CA MET A 1 -33.95 -14.54 106.71
C MET A 1 -35.30 -13.98 106.28
N SER A 2 -35.45 -12.65 106.47
CA SER A 2 -36.73 -12.02 106.08
C SER A 2 -36.94 -12.08 104.58
N PRO A 3 -38.15 -12.14 104.06
CA PRO A 3 -38.45 -12.27 102.63
C PRO A 3 -37.84 -11.19 101.77
N LEU A 4 -37.68 -10.00 102.45
CA LEU A 4 -37.03 -8.85 101.73
C LEU A 4 -35.56 -9.07 101.36
N LYS A 5 -34.77 -9.74 102.20
CA LYS A 5 -33.35 -10.08 101.92
C LYS A 5 -33.22 -11.14 100.85
N ARG A 6 -34.17 -12.03 100.66
CA ARG A 6 -34.20 -13.07 99.61
C ARG A 6 -34.49 -12.43 98.25
N SER A 7 -35.41 -11.44 98.22
CA SER A 7 -35.74 -10.68 96.98
C SER A 7 -34.54 -9.86 96.45
N ILE A 8 -33.84 -9.15 97.37
CA ILE A 8 -32.68 -8.36 97.02
C ILE A 8 -31.53 -9.23 96.48
N PHE A 9 -31.35 -10.42 97.11
CA PHE A 9 -30.28 -11.32 96.67
C PHE A 9 -30.62 -11.96 95.26
N LEU A 10 -31.85 -12.28 94.97
CA LEU A 10 -32.30 -12.72 93.70
C LEU A 10 -32.20 -11.66 92.56
N CYS A 11 -32.52 -10.39 92.86
CA CYS A 11 -32.35 -9.29 91.97
C CYS A 11 -30.86 -8.99 91.65
N ALA A 12 -29.99 -9.02 92.68
CA ALA A 12 -28.56 -8.91 92.53
C ALA A 12 -27.94 -9.98 91.68
N LEU A 13 -28.40 -11.23 91.85
CA LEU A 13 -27.96 -12.40 91.07
C LEU A 13 -28.41 -12.27 89.60
N TYR A 14 -29.67 -11.81 89.37
CA TYR A 14 -30.21 -11.58 88.05
C TYR A 14 -29.48 -10.41 87.32
N MET A 15 -29.17 -9.30 88.03
CA MET A 15 -28.38 -8.20 87.47
C MET A 15 -26.94 -8.67 87.16
N CYS A 16 -26.34 -9.55 88.00
CA CYS A 16 -25.01 -10.09 87.72
C CYS A 16 -24.97 -11.01 86.51
N SER A 17 -26.07 -11.79 86.33
CA SER A 17 -26.22 -12.70 85.19
C SER A 17 -26.41 -11.94 83.86
N LEU A 18 -27.09 -10.79 83.91
CA LEU A 18 -27.21 -9.88 82.73
C LEU A 18 -25.88 -9.23 82.34
N LEU A 19 -25.00 -8.96 83.27
CA LEU A 19 -23.67 -8.39 83.01
C LEU A 19 -22.70 -9.42 82.44
N LEU A 20 -22.91 -10.71 82.68
CA LEU A 20 -22.06 -11.81 82.14
C LEU A 20 -22.40 -12.19 80.70
N VAL A 21 -23.55 -11.75 80.17
CA VAL A 21 -23.99 -12.07 78.78
C VAL A 21 -23.58 -10.94 77.80
N ALA A 22 -23.05 -9.80 78.27
CA ALA A 22 -22.46 -8.82 77.38
C ALA A 22 -21.10 -9.30 76.84
N THR A 23 -21.14 -10.30 75.93
CA THR A 23 -19.97 -10.61 75.13
C THR A 23 -19.70 -9.36 74.25
N PRO A 24 -18.48 -8.81 74.29
CA PRO A 24 -18.15 -7.76 73.35
C PRO A 24 -18.29 -8.37 71.96
N VAL A 25 -19.30 -7.94 71.20
CA VAL A 25 -19.33 -8.16 69.74
C VAL A 25 -18.11 -7.42 69.26
N ALA A 26 -17.01 -8.12 69.07
CA ALA A 26 -15.88 -7.62 68.37
C ALA A 26 -16.42 -7.18 66.99
N ALA A 27 -16.50 -5.89 66.77
CA ALA A 27 -16.76 -5.35 65.42
C ALA A 27 -15.65 -5.91 64.54
N GLN A 28 -15.99 -6.91 63.72
CA GLN A 28 -15.07 -7.38 62.70
C GLN A 28 -14.80 -6.18 61.78
N THR A 29 -13.63 -5.59 61.89
CA THR A 29 -13.18 -4.63 60.91
C THR A 29 -13.23 -5.34 59.55
N PRO A 30 -13.98 -4.80 58.58
CA PRO A 30 -14.04 -5.41 57.27
C PRO A 30 -12.64 -5.56 56.74
N THR A 31 -12.20 -6.80 56.47
CA THR A 31 -10.89 -7.03 55.82
C THR A 31 -10.93 -6.39 54.43
N PRO A 32 -9.96 -5.55 54.08
CA PRO A 32 -9.94 -4.91 52.78
C PRO A 32 -9.80 -5.95 51.70
N THR A 33 -10.80 -6.05 50.84
CA THR A 33 -10.86 -6.91 49.68
C THR A 33 -10.56 -6.09 48.42
N ALA A 34 -9.62 -6.52 47.59
CA ALA A 34 -9.32 -5.88 46.33
C ALA A 34 -10.43 -6.12 45.30
N ALA A 35 -10.80 -5.13 44.52
CA ALA A 35 -11.67 -5.26 43.37
C ALA A 35 -11.41 -4.14 42.36
N ILE A 36 -11.25 -4.45 41.11
CA ILE A 36 -10.97 -3.51 40.05
C ILE A 36 -11.74 -3.88 38.77
N SER A 37 -12.21 -2.88 38.05
CA SER A 37 -12.84 -3.03 36.73
C SER A 37 -12.07 -2.20 35.72
N LEU A 38 -11.85 -2.78 34.52
CA LEU A 38 -11.15 -2.15 33.41
C LEU A 38 -12.03 -2.18 32.17
N THR A 39 -12.29 -0.99 31.59
CA THR A 39 -12.99 -0.86 30.32
C THR A 39 -12.17 0.01 29.38
N CYS A 40 -12.11 -0.32 28.09
CA CYS A 40 -11.37 0.45 27.11
C CYS A 40 -12.23 0.75 25.87
N ALA A 41 -12.07 1.92 25.30
CA ALA A 41 -12.75 2.35 24.08
C ALA A 41 -11.81 3.25 23.24
N PRO A 42 -11.80 3.08 21.89
CA PRO A 42 -12.53 2.09 21.10
C PRO A 42 -11.98 0.65 21.24
N ASN A 43 -12.82 -0.34 20.96
CA ASN A 43 -12.43 -1.75 20.99
C ASN A 43 -11.68 -2.19 19.73
N ASN A 44 -11.80 -1.43 18.64
CA ASN A 44 -11.07 -1.62 17.39
C ASN A 44 -10.19 -0.39 17.16
N ILE A 45 -8.93 -0.64 16.83
CA ILE A 45 -7.94 0.40 16.52
C ILE A 45 -7.43 0.12 15.11
N ASP A 46 -7.71 1.02 14.17
CA ASP A 46 -7.24 0.91 12.80
C ASP A 46 -5.94 1.70 12.65
N ILE A 47 -4.88 1.06 12.13
CA ILE A 47 -3.55 1.65 11.99
C ILE A 47 -3.14 1.66 10.53
N GLN A 48 -2.85 2.86 10.01
CA GLN A 48 -2.28 3.06 8.69
C GLN A 48 -0.75 2.91 8.74
N VAL A 49 -0.21 2.10 7.83
CA VAL A 49 1.23 1.80 7.76
C VAL A 49 1.86 2.18 6.41
N ASN A 50 1.10 2.90 5.56
CA ASN A 50 1.56 3.37 4.26
C ASN A 50 2.71 4.39 4.38
N PRO A 51 3.50 4.61 3.33
CA PRO A 51 4.56 5.61 3.31
C PRO A 51 4.05 7.00 3.72
N GLY A 52 4.68 7.61 4.72
CA GLY A 52 4.31 8.92 5.26
C GLY A 52 3.24 8.92 6.35
N ALA A 53 2.58 7.81 6.63
CA ALA A 53 1.67 7.69 7.77
C ALA A 53 2.44 7.51 9.09
N ILE A 54 1.78 7.90 10.20
CA ILE A 54 2.28 7.59 11.55
C ILE A 54 1.64 6.26 11.96
N PRO A 55 2.40 5.15 12.03
CA PRO A 55 1.84 3.82 12.26
C PRO A 55 1.50 3.60 13.73
N SER A 56 0.67 4.47 14.31
CA SER A 56 0.31 4.43 15.73
C SER A 56 -1.19 4.63 15.91
N GLY A 57 -1.75 3.87 16.84
CA GLY A 57 -3.11 4.01 17.31
C GLY A 57 -3.16 4.12 18.83
N TYR A 58 -4.30 4.46 19.38
CA TYR A 58 -4.49 4.57 20.82
C TYR A 58 -5.92 4.21 21.21
N THR A 59 -6.07 3.78 22.46
CA THR A 59 -7.34 3.60 23.13
C THR A 59 -7.30 4.28 24.48
N THR A 60 -8.43 4.76 24.96
CA THR A 60 -8.60 5.28 26.33
C THR A 60 -9.23 4.19 27.17
N CYS A 61 -8.62 3.92 28.30
CA CYS A 61 -9.10 2.94 29.27
C CYS A 61 -9.53 3.65 30.56
N THR A 62 -10.66 3.24 31.11
CA THR A 62 -11.17 3.68 32.40
C THR A 62 -10.97 2.56 33.41
N LEU A 63 -10.33 2.88 34.50
CA LEU A 63 -10.08 2.00 35.65
C LEU A 63 -11.01 2.41 36.78
N GLU A 64 -11.93 1.55 37.17
CA GLU A 64 -12.92 1.79 38.23
C GLU A 64 -12.59 0.95 39.45
N ASN A 65 -12.54 1.56 40.63
CA ASN A 65 -12.37 0.90 41.90
C ASN A 65 -13.70 0.91 42.68
N PRO A 66 -14.44 -0.19 42.72
CA PRO A 66 -15.73 -0.26 43.40
C PRO A 66 -15.59 -0.37 44.93
N THR A 67 -14.36 -0.49 45.45
CA THR A 67 -14.13 -0.58 46.91
C THR A 67 -14.11 0.81 47.58
N SER A 68 -14.11 0.84 48.90
CA SER A 68 -13.96 2.09 49.64
C SER A 68 -12.49 2.44 49.96
N TRP A 69 -11.53 1.67 49.50
CA TRP A 69 -10.10 1.75 49.80
C TRP A 69 -9.33 2.33 48.63
N ILE A 70 -8.21 3.00 48.91
CA ILE A 70 -7.29 3.39 47.83
C ILE A 70 -6.51 2.16 47.35
N GLU A 71 -6.56 1.91 46.06
CA GLU A 71 -5.85 0.79 45.41
C GLU A 71 -4.72 1.31 44.53
N LYS A 72 -3.57 0.63 44.60
CA LYS A 72 -2.47 0.78 43.66
C LYS A 72 -2.56 -0.35 42.65
N VAL A 73 -2.72 0.00 41.40
CA VAL A 73 -2.96 -0.93 40.30
C VAL A 73 -1.80 -0.91 39.35
N ALA A 74 -1.25 -2.08 39.01
CA ALA A 74 -0.28 -2.26 37.93
C ALA A 74 -1.01 -2.48 36.62
N ILE A 75 -0.60 -1.73 35.60
CA ILE A 75 -1.09 -1.88 34.23
C ILE A 75 -0.04 -2.62 33.42
N MET A 76 -0.43 -3.72 32.82
CA MET A 76 0.39 -4.49 31.87
C MET A 76 -0.31 -4.52 30.53
N VAL A 77 0.42 -4.20 29.46
CA VAL A 77 -0.09 -4.25 28.09
C VAL A 77 0.77 -5.17 27.26
N THR A 78 0.12 -6.10 26.61
CA THR A 78 0.76 -7.05 25.69
C THR A 78 0.10 -6.98 24.33
N SER A 79 0.88 -6.99 23.29
CA SER A 79 0.39 -7.06 21.91
C SER A 79 1.18 -8.09 21.12
N ASP A 80 0.57 -8.61 20.08
CA ASP A 80 1.18 -9.58 19.19
C ASP A 80 2.12 -8.89 18.19
N GLY A 81 3.40 -8.75 18.59
CA GLY A 81 4.47 -8.20 17.74
C GLY A 81 4.42 -6.69 17.46
N MET A 82 3.70 -5.92 18.28
CA MET A 82 3.66 -4.45 18.19
C MET A 82 4.23 -3.81 19.45
N ALA A 83 4.80 -2.62 19.31
CA ALA A 83 5.26 -1.86 20.46
C ALA A 83 4.08 -1.19 21.18
N THR A 84 4.07 -1.26 22.51
CA THR A 84 3.01 -0.67 23.34
C THR A 84 3.59 0.30 24.36
N ALA A 85 2.81 1.33 24.72
CA ALA A 85 3.13 2.20 25.83
C ALA A 85 1.87 2.50 26.66
N SER A 86 2.01 2.40 27.99
CA SER A 86 0.97 2.64 28.97
C SER A 86 1.57 3.15 30.29
N PRO A 87 0.79 3.72 31.20
CA PRO A 87 1.23 3.93 32.58
C PRO A 87 1.57 2.58 33.23
N GLY A 88 2.68 2.53 33.99
CA GLY A 88 3.08 1.28 34.66
C GLY A 88 2.26 0.98 35.92
N ASN A 89 2.01 2.01 36.75
CA ASN A 89 1.24 1.91 37.99
C ASN A 89 0.36 3.15 38.14
N MET A 90 -0.84 2.95 38.71
CA MET A 90 -1.80 4.02 38.98
C MET A 90 -2.43 3.83 40.34
N TYR A 91 -2.85 4.93 40.99
CA TYR A 91 -3.62 4.93 42.23
C TYR A 91 -5.05 5.31 41.93
N VAL A 92 -6.00 4.50 42.40
CA VAL A 92 -7.43 4.73 42.24
C VAL A 92 -8.05 4.86 43.62
N GLY A 93 -8.68 6.01 43.89
CA GLY A 93 -9.41 6.23 45.15
C GLY A 93 -10.59 5.29 45.32
N GLY A 94 -11.01 5.07 46.55
CA GLY A 94 -12.20 4.26 46.81
C GLY A 94 -13.46 4.83 46.18
N GLY A 95 -14.20 4.03 45.42
CA GLY A 95 -15.37 4.45 44.64
C GLY A 95 -15.05 5.40 43.48
N GLY A 96 -13.76 5.51 43.10
CA GLY A 96 -13.29 6.43 42.06
C GLY A 96 -12.97 5.75 40.75
N GLU A 97 -12.88 6.59 39.72
CA GLU A 97 -12.47 6.21 38.36
C GLU A 97 -11.25 7.02 37.93
N VAL A 98 -10.39 6.41 37.11
CA VAL A 98 -9.23 7.08 36.53
C VAL A 98 -9.07 6.64 35.07
N ASP A 99 -9.01 7.64 34.20
CA ASP A 99 -8.77 7.39 32.76
C ASP A 99 -7.27 7.40 32.45
N PHE A 100 -6.86 6.54 31.54
CA PHE A 100 -5.51 6.51 31.01
C PHE A 100 -5.49 6.10 29.56
N GLN A 101 -4.44 6.48 28.86
CA GLN A 101 -4.28 6.17 27.46
C GLN A 101 -3.26 5.04 27.27
N VAL A 102 -3.60 4.10 26.40
CA VAL A 102 -2.70 3.08 25.87
C VAL A 102 -2.45 3.38 24.43
N SER A 103 -1.18 3.46 24.04
CA SER A 103 -0.78 3.58 22.64
C SER A 103 -0.17 2.29 22.14
N VAL A 104 -0.44 1.98 20.89
CA VAL A 104 0.12 0.85 20.16
C VAL A 104 0.75 1.35 18.86
N ARG A 105 1.91 0.84 18.53
CA ARG A 105 2.65 1.20 17.33
C ARG A 105 2.99 -0.03 16.52
N ALA A 106 2.57 -0.04 15.26
CA ALA A 106 2.94 -1.05 14.28
C ALA A 106 4.28 -0.71 13.62
N ASP A 107 4.93 -1.70 13.04
CA ASP A 107 6.09 -1.47 12.18
C ASP A 107 5.65 -0.83 10.86
N PRO A 108 6.48 0.07 10.28
CA PRO A 108 6.20 0.60 8.95
C PRO A 108 6.05 -0.53 7.92
N TYR A 109 5.08 -0.39 7.04
CA TYR A 109 4.83 -1.36 5.97
C TYR A 109 4.43 -2.77 6.45
N MET A 110 3.96 -2.91 7.68
CA MET A 110 3.47 -4.19 8.21
C MET A 110 2.36 -4.76 7.34
N ASP A 111 2.34 -6.08 7.17
CA ASP A 111 1.31 -6.75 6.37
C ASP A 111 -0.08 -6.64 7.03
N VAL A 112 -1.12 -6.65 6.20
CA VAL A 112 -2.52 -6.59 6.65
C VAL A 112 -2.83 -7.76 7.56
N GLN A 113 -3.19 -7.45 8.80
CA GLN A 113 -3.52 -8.43 9.80
C GLN A 113 -4.32 -7.81 10.94
N ALA A 114 -5.30 -8.54 11.48
CA ALA A 114 -5.89 -8.23 12.78
C ALA A 114 -5.04 -8.85 13.89
N ARG A 115 -4.67 -8.05 14.89
CA ARG A 115 -3.82 -8.45 16.02
C ARG A 115 -4.51 -8.15 17.34
N GLN A 116 -4.20 -8.94 18.35
CA GLN A 116 -4.74 -8.74 19.69
C GLN A 116 -3.88 -7.76 20.50
N LEU A 117 -4.55 -6.86 21.22
CA LEU A 117 -3.98 -5.99 22.24
C LEU A 117 -4.68 -6.34 23.57
N THR A 118 -3.95 -6.89 24.51
CA THR A 118 -4.45 -7.27 25.83
C THR A 118 -3.94 -6.30 26.87
N ILE A 119 -4.85 -5.69 27.62
CA ILE A 119 -4.58 -4.75 28.70
C ILE A 119 -5.06 -5.41 30.00
N SER A 120 -4.14 -5.57 30.95
CA SER A 120 -4.44 -6.18 32.24
C SER A 120 -4.16 -5.18 33.37
N ALA A 121 -5.09 -5.04 34.29
CA ALA A 121 -4.99 -4.24 35.50
C ALA A 121 -4.98 -5.19 36.70
N THR A 122 -3.95 -5.11 37.56
CA THR A 122 -3.80 -5.97 38.73
C THR A 122 -3.58 -5.13 39.98
N VAL A 123 -4.38 -5.34 41.01
CA VAL A 123 -4.23 -4.62 42.29
C VAL A 123 -3.00 -5.14 43.04
N GLN A 124 -2.04 -4.28 43.29
CA GLN A 124 -0.80 -4.56 44.01
C GLN A 124 -0.88 -4.22 45.51
N GLU A 125 -1.56 -3.13 45.85
CA GLU A 125 -1.64 -2.65 47.21
C GLU A 125 -3.06 -2.06 47.49
N ILE A 126 -3.53 -2.27 48.71
CA ILE A 126 -4.70 -1.57 49.27
C ILE A 126 -4.21 -0.75 50.45
N ASN A 127 -4.40 0.57 50.44
CA ASN A 127 -3.89 1.49 51.46
C ASN A 127 -2.38 1.28 51.79
N GLY A 128 -1.56 0.93 50.77
CA GLY A 128 -0.13 0.72 50.95
C GLY A 128 0.28 -0.66 51.47
N VAL A 129 -0.64 -1.60 51.59
CA VAL A 129 -0.38 -2.98 52.02
C VAL A 129 -0.80 -3.97 50.93
N PRO A 130 -0.01 -5.05 50.66
CA PRO A 130 -0.42 -6.07 49.71
C PRO A 130 -1.79 -6.68 50.05
N PRO A 131 -2.68 -6.89 49.06
CA PRO A 131 -4.00 -7.44 49.31
C PRO A 131 -3.94 -8.90 49.69
N LEU A 132 -4.88 -9.32 50.53
CA LEU A 132 -5.02 -10.76 50.88
C LEU A 132 -5.56 -11.60 49.72
N ASN A 133 -6.37 -10.99 48.84
CA ASN A 133 -6.87 -11.55 47.60
C ASN A 133 -6.35 -10.71 46.44
N GLN A 134 -5.84 -11.35 45.43
CA GLN A 134 -5.48 -10.68 44.20
C GLN A 134 -6.74 -10.39 43.37
N ALA A 135 -6.88 -9.15 42.88
CA ALA A 135 -7.92 -8.78 41.94
C ALA A 135 -7.25 -8.34 40.64
N ASP A 136 -7.73 -8.85 39.55
CA ASP A 136 -7.31 -8.52 38.20
C ASP A 136 -8.51 -8.30 37.28
N SER A 137 -8.36 -7.43 36.33
CA SER A 137 -9.31 -7.20 35.24
C SER A 137 -8.56 -7.07 33.93
N THR A 138 -9.07 -7.72 32.89
CA THR A 138 -8.42 -7.76 31.59
C THR A 138 -9.41 -7.34 30.50
N ASN A 139 -8.94 -6.48 29.60
CA ASN A 139 -9.68 -6.08 28.40
C ASN A 139 -8.86 -6.43 27.17
N THR A 140 -9.50 -7.00 26.15
CA THR A 140 -8.87 -7.41 24.91
C THR A 140 -9.49 -6.65 23.74
N LEU A 141 -8.64 -6.02 22.96
CA LEU A 141 -8.97 -5.16 21.83
C LEU A 141 -8.39 -5.74 20.53
N ILE A 142 -8.94 -5.33 19.42
CA ILE A 142 -8.44 -5.71 18.10
C ILE A 142 -7.73 -4.52 17.48
N VAL A 143 -6.50 -4.74 17.00
CA VAL A 143 -5.74 -3.77 16.22
C VAL A 143 -5.70 -4.26 14.79
N ASN A 144 -6.29 -3.50 13.89
CA ASN A 144 -6.31 -3.80 12.46
C ASN A 144 -5.21 -3.00 11.75
N ILE A 145 -4.34 -3.68 11.05
CA ILE A 145 -3.42 -3.04 10.12
C ILE A 145 -4.15 -2.85 8.79
N GLU A 146 -4.34 -1.60 8.39
CA GLU A 146 -5.05 -1.27 7.16
C GLU A 146 -4.25 -1.63 5.91
N GLN A 147 -4.97 -2.05 4.87
CA GLN A 147 -4.37 -2.27 3.56
C GLN A 147 -4.07 -0.93 2.88
N TYR A 148 -2.90 -0.84 2.27
CA TYR A 148 -2.57 0.24 1.34
C TYR A 148 -2.02 -0.34 0.03
N SER A 149 -2.18 0.41 -1.03
CA SER A 149 -1.65 0.07 -2.34
C SER A 149 -0.47 0.98 -2.69
N LEU A 150 0.55 0.37 -3.27
CA LEU A 150 1.69 1.10 -3.86
C LEU A 150 2.19 0.30 -5.06
N VAL A 151 2.06 0.90 -6.23
CA VAL A 151 2.40 0.29 -7.52
C VAL A 151 3.68 0.91 -8.03
N GLN A 152 4.56 0.10 -8.62
CA GLN A 152 5.71 0.60 -9.39
C GLN A 152 5.80 -0.15 -10.71
N VAL A 153 6.14 0.58 -11.78
CA VAL A 153 6.34 0.03 -13.12
C VAL A 153 7.75 0.35 -13.58
N GLU A 154 8.42 -0.63 -14.18
CA GLU A 154 9.76 -0.50 -14.75
C GLU A 154 9.77 -1.08 -16.17
N ALA A 155 10.26 -0.33 -17.15
CA ALA A 155 10.52 -0.85 -18.49
C ALA A 155 11.91 -1.50 -18.54
N VAL A 156 12.00 -2.70 -19.06
CA VAL A 156 13.29 -3.40 -19.21
C VAL A 156 14.17 -2.68 -20.24
N GLU A 157 13.57 -2.21 -21.33
CA GLU A 157 14.26 -1.47 -22.40
C GLU A 157 13.54 -0.13 -22.62
N PRO A 158 13.99 0.99 -22.02
CA PRO A 158 13.29 2.28 -22.11
C PRO A 158 13.45 2.96 -23.49
N PHE A 159 14.43 2.55 -24.28
CA PHE A 159 14.66 3.01 -25.65
C PHE A 159 14.96 1.84 -26.56
N VAL A 160 14.27 1.76 -27.69
CA VAL A 160 14.48 0.68 -28.68
C VAL A 160 14.46 1.25 -30.10
N GLN A 161 15.45 0.84 -30.88
CA GLN A 161 15.51 1.11 -32.32
C GLN A 161 14.97 -0.07 -33.10
N LEU A 162 14.00 0.18 -33.97
CA LEU A 162 13.34 -0.83 -34.79
C LEU A 162 13.35 -0.46 -36.27
N ASN A 163 13.33 -1.47 -37.11
CA ASN A 163 13.06 -1.31 -38.53
C ASN A 163 11.54 -1.42 -38.81
N PRO A 164 11.04 -0.96 -39.96
CA PRO A 164 9.67 -1.20 -40.37
C PRO A 164 9.35 -2.71 -40.51
N LYS A 165 8.10 -3.08 -40.31
CA LYS A 165 7.57 -4.48 -40.44
C LYS A 165 8.18 -5.47 -39.44
N VAL A 166 8.63 -5.02 -38.26
CA VAL A 166 9.22 -5.89 -37.23
C VAL A 166 8.23 -6.04 -36.07
N ASP A 167 8.12 -7.27 -35.55
CA ASP A 167 7.45 -7.59 -34.30
C ASP A 167 8.45 -7.52 -33.14
N LYS A 168 8.14 -6.75 -32.12
CA LYS A 168 8.96 -6.65 -30.90
C LYS A 168 8.09 -6.83 -29.66
N ASN A 169 8.55 -7.65 -28.73
CA ASN A 169 7.99 -7.78 -27.41
C ASN A 169 8.70 -6.81 -26.46
N PHE A 170 7.94 -5.88 -25.90
CA PHE A 170 8.38 -5.01 -24.82
C PHE A 170 8.03 -5.68 -23.50
N GLU A 171 8.97 -5.71 -22.58
CA GLU A 171 8.78 -6.31 -21.26
C GLU A 171 8.75 -5.21 -20.21
N PHE A 172 7.68 -5.21 -19.40
CA PHE A 172 7.51 -4.33 -18.24
C PHE A 172 7.50 -5.20 -17.00
N LYS A 173 8.15 -4.71 -15.95
CA LYS A 173 8.08 -5.28 -14.62
C LYS A 173 7.11 -4.46 -13.80
N VAL A 174 6.10 -5.12 -13.24
CA VAL A 174 5.11 -4.51 -12.36
C VAL A 174 5.33 -5.04 -10.96
N TYR A 175 5.48 -4.12 -10.01
CA TYR A 175 5.73 -4.40 -8.61
C TYR A 175 4.51 -4.03 -7.77
N ASN A 176 4.17 -4.89 -6.82
CA ASN A 176 3.27 -4.56 -5.73
C ASN A 176 4.11 -4.26 -4.47
N LEU A 177 4.26 -2.99 -4.14
CA LEU A 177 4.96 -2.50 -2.96
C LEU A 177 3.98 -2.19 -1.81
N GLY A 178 2.70 -2.49 -1.98
CA GLY A 178 1.68 -2.46 -0.93
C GLY A 178 1.92 -3.53 0.13
N ASN A 179 1.03 -3.63 1.11
CA ASN A 179 1.15 -4.59 2.22
C ASN A 179 0.22 -5.80 2.12
N GLN A 180 -0.45 -5.99 0.99
CA GLN A 180 -1.35 -7.12 0.73
C GLN A 180 -1.30 -7.49 -0.74
N VAL A 181 -1.72 -8.74 -1.07
CA VAL A 181 -1.97 -9.15 -2.44
C VAL A 181 -2.98 -8.22 -3.12
N ASP A 182 -2.68 -7.82 -4.35
CA ASP A 182 -3.55 -6.92 -5.12
C ASP A 182 -3.64 -7.37 -6.58
N PHE A 183 -4.71 -6.96 -7.25
CA PHE A 183 -4.87 -7.12 -8.68
C PHE A 183 -4.50 -5.83 -9.39
N MET A 184 -3.52 -5.90 -10.28
CA MET A 184 -3.11 -4.76 -11.09
C MET A 184 -3.77 -4.83 -12.46
N LYS A 185 -4.53 -3.81 -12.81
CA LYS A 185 -5.02 -3.60 -14.17
C LYS A 185 -3.90 -2.95 -14.96
N VAL A 186 -3.46 -3.61 -16.01
CA VAL A 186 -2.38 -3.13 -16.87
C VAL A 186 -2.90 -2.74 -18.25
N GLY A 187 -2.29 -1.73 -18.83
CA GLY A 187 -2.73 -1.22 -20.12
C GLY A 187 -1.74 -0.26 -20.76
N ILE A 188 -2.12 0.22 -21.92
CA ILE A 188 -1.46 1.32 -22.61
C ILE A 188 -2.42 2.50 -22.53
N THR A 189 -1.93 3.69 -22.23
CA THR A 189 -2.75 4.90 -22.16
C THR A 189 -3.45 5.15 -23.49
N ASP A 190 -4.71 5.61 -23.45
CA ASP A 190 -5.51 5.82 -24.65
C ASP A 190 -4.84 6.80 -25.63
N ALA A 191 -4.18 7.82 -25.09
CA ALA A 191 -3.44 8.79 -25.90
C ALA A 191 -2.29 8.13 -26.65
N SER A 192 -1.49 7.30 -25.97
CA SER A 192 -0.38 6.58 -26.57
C SER A 192 -0.86 5.53 -27.57
N ARG A 193 -1.90 4.76 -27.21
CA ARG A 193 -2.51 3.77 -28.12
C ARG A 193 -2.97 4.44 -29.42
N LYS A 194 -3.75 5.51 -29.32
CA LYS A 194 -4.28 6.24 -30.48
C LYS A 194 -3.14 6.78 -31.37
N SER A 195 -2.13 7.41 -30.75
CA SER A 195 -0.98 7.95 -31.49
C SER A 195 -0.20 6.87 -32.24
N LEU A 196 0.01 5.71 -31.61
CA LEU A 196 0.72 4.58 -32.24
C LEU A 196 -0.11 3.93 -33.35
N GLU A 197 -1.43 3.74 -33.15
CA GLU A 197 -2.32 3.17 -34.17
C GLU A 197 -2.45 4.10 -35.38
N GLU A 198 -2.57 5.42 -35.17
CA GLU A 198 -2.56 6.43 -36.24
C GLU A 198 -1.24 6.42 -37.03
N ALA A 199 -0.11 6.13 -36.36
CA ALA A 199 1.19 5.95 -37.01
C ALA A 199 1.34 4.58 -37.71
N GLY A 200 0.32 3.71 -37.65
CA GLY A 200 0.29 2.41 -38.31
C GLY A 200 0.90 1.26 -37.54
N PHE A 201 1.10 1.43 -36.22
CA PHE A 201 1.49 0.32 -35.35
C PHE A 201 0.32 -0.60 -35.06
N THR A 202 0.61 -1.87 -34.82
CA THR A 202 -0.34 -2.82 -34.27
C THR A 202 0.11 -3.23 -32.88
N ILE A 203 -0.79 -3.10 -31.89
CA ILE A 203 -0.49 -3.33 -30.49
C ILE A 203 -1.30 -4.53 -30.00
N ASN A 204 -0.64 -5.48 -29.33
CA ASN A 204 -1.28 -6.60 -28.67
C ASN A 204 -0.79 -6.68 -27.22
N LEU A 205 -1.74 -6.57 -26.26
CA LEU A 205 -1.53 -6.74 -24.84
C LEU A 205 -2.36 -7.94 -24.36
N PRO A 206 -1.76 -9.12 -24.18
CA PRO A 206 -2.52 -10.34 -23.87
C PRO A 206 -3.08 -10.41 -22.45
N ALA A 207 -2.52 -9.65 -21.50
CA ALA A 207 -2.98 -9.63 -20.12
C ALA A 207 -3.48 -8.24 -19.74
N VAL A 208 -4.73 -8.16 -19.25
CA VAL A 208 -5.36 -6.89 -18.81
C VAL A 208 -5.36 -6.78 -17.29
N LYS A 209 -5.35 -7.91 -16.57
CA LYS A 209 -5.36 -7.96 -15.10
C LYS A 209 -4.37 -9.00 -14.61
N VAL A 210 -3.53 -8.63 -13.65
CA VAL A 210 -2.45 -9.45 -13.09
C VAL A 210 -2.58 -9.45 -11.57
N GLN A 211 -2.55 -10.61 -10.94
CA GLN A 211 -2.48 -10.73 -9.49
C GLN A 211 -1.02 -10.66 -9.05
N LEU A 212 -0.73 -9.82 -8.05
CA LEU A 212 0.61 -9.60 -7.53
C LEU A 212 0.62 -9.77 -6.01
N GLU A 213 1.49 -10.65 -5.54
CA GLU A 213 1.80 -10.76 -4.12
C GLU A 213 2.56 -9.51 -3.65
N SER A 214 2.38 -9.19 -2.34
CA SER A 214 3.04 -8.04 -1.72
C SER A 214 4.54 -8.28 -1.58
N LYS A 215 5.37 -7.29 -1.96
CA LYS A 215 6.82 -7.23 -1.70
C LYS A 215 7.64 -8.42 -2.24
N VAL A 216 7.12 -9.16 -3.21
CA VAL A 216 7.84 -10.23 -3.91
C VAL A 216 8.38 -9.77 -5.26
N ALA A 217 9.02 -10.70 -5.98
CA ALA A 217 9.56 -10.43 -7.31
C ALA A 217 8.49 -9.90 -8.26
N PRO A 218 8.84 -8.94 -9.15
CA PRO A 218 7.90 -8.32 -10.06
C PRO A 218 7.34 -9.31 -11.08
N GLN A 219 6.10 -9.12 -11.44
CA GLN A 219 5.49 -9.81 -12.55
C GLN A 219 5.89 -9.15 -13.86
N LYS A 220 6.31 -9.96 -14.83
CA LYS A 220 6.64 -9.51 -16.16
C LYS A 220 5.41 -9.49 -17.05
N VAL A 221 5.09 -8.31 -17.58
CA VAL A 221 4.02 -8.10 -18.56
C VAL A 221 4.65 -7.81 -19.90
N ARG A 222 4.20 -8.52 -20.95
CA ARG A 222 4.71 -8.34 -22.31
C ARG A 222 3.69 -7.67 -23.19
N VAL A 223 4.13 -6.63 -23.88
CA VAL A 223 3.36 -5.93 -24.90
C VAL A 223 4.01 -6.21 -26.24
N MET A 224 3.29 -6.89 -27.13
CA MET A 224 3.77 -7.11 -28.49
C MET A 224 3.34 -5.96 -29.38
N ILE A 225 4.31 -5.36 -30.05
CA ILE A 225 4.10 -4.26 -30.98
C ILE A 225 4.70 -4.62 -32.33
N ARG A 226 3.92 -4.42 -33.38
CA ARG A 226 4.40 -4.47 -34.76
C ARG A 226 4.56 -3.07 -35.28
N THR A 227 5.75 -2.75 -35.82
CA THR A 227 6.04 -1.47 -36.44
C THR A 227 5.29 -1.29 -37.77
N PRO A 228 5.07 -0.05 -38.22
CA PRO A 228 4.36 0.25 -39.47
C PRO A 228 4.97 -0.48 -40.68
N LYS A 229 4.11 -0.85 -41.62
CA LYS A 229 4.56 -1.47 -42.88
C LYS A 229 5.32 -0.48 -43.76
N ASN A 230 4.89 0.76 -43.77
CA ASN A 230 5.41 1.85 -44.58
C ASN A 230 5.90 2.95 -43.65
N GLN A 231 7.19 2.96 -43.40
CA GLN A 231 7.89 4.09 -42.83
C GLN A 231 8.36 4.96 -43.99
N GLY A 232 8.16 6.25 -43.92
CA GLY A 232 8.67 7.21 -44.91
C GLY A 232 10.20 7.21 -44.99
N TRP A 233 10.76 8.20 -45.66
CA TRP A 233 12.21 8.38 -45.84
C TRP A 233 12.88 8.92 -44.57
N THR A 234 12.10 9.43 -43.62
CA THR A 234 12.58 10.05 -42.38
C THR A 234 12.42 9.10 -41.21
N ASP A 235 13.36 9.15 -40.30
CA ASP A 235 13.26 8.50 -38.96
C ASP A 235 12.14 9.11 -38.14
N ALA A 236 11.46 8.31 -37.35
CA ALA A 236 10.38 8.75 -36.48
C ALA A 236 10.53 8.23 -35.05
N TYR A 237 10.17 9.07 -34.09
CA TYR A 237 10.12 8.74 -32.69
C TYR A 237 8.69 8.59 -32.24
N HIS A 238 8.38 7.49 -31.56
CA HIS A 238 7.08 7.20 -31.01
C HIS A 238 7.21 6.85 -29.52
N VAL A 239 6.18 7.15 -28.75
CA VAL A 239 6.16 6.87 -27.32
C VAL A 239 5.09 5.82 -27.02
N LEU A 240 5.51 4.76 -26.34
CA LEU A 240 4.62 3.78 -25.73
C LEU A 240 4.55 4.09 -24.25
N ASP A 241 3.38 4.48 -23.77
CA ASP A 241 3.09 4.73 -22.36
C ASP A 241 2.27 3.60 -21.77
N PHE A 242 2.94 2.74 -21.01
CA PHE A 242 2.35 1.59 -20.32
C PHE A 242 2.04 1.97 -18.88
N TYR A 243 0.88 1.56 -18.38
CA TYR A 243 0.48 1.79 -16.99
C TYR A 243 0.07 0.51 -16.28
N ALA A 244 0.19 0.55 -14.95
CA ALA A 244 -0.43 -0.37 -14.03
C ALA A 244 -1.24 0.40 -12.99
N GLU A 245 -2.42 -0.10 -12.64
CA GLU A 245 -3.38 0.53 -11.75
C GLU A 245 -3.87 -0.48 -10.73
N SER A 246 -3.85 -0.11 -9.45
CA SER A 246 -4.33 -0.95 -8.36
C SER A 246 -5.84 -1.07 -8.36
N ASP A 247 -6.35 -2.29 -8.37
CA ASP A 247 -7.79 -2.57 -8.26
C ASP A 247 -8.31 -2.22 -6.86
N PHE A 248 -7.55 -2.56 -5.82
CA PHE A 248 -7.87 -2.22 -4.44
C PHE A 248 -8.01 -0.70 -4.23
N ALA A 249 -7.02 0.08 -4.68
CA ALA A 249 -7.06 1.54 -4.54
C ALA A 249 -8.26 2.15 -5.28
N CYS A 250 -8.57 1.66 -6.48
CA CYS A 250 -9.72 2.14 -7.26
C CYS A 250 -11.06 1.83 -6.59
N GLN A 251 -11.18 0.71 -5.87
CA GLN A 251 -12.40 0.36 -5.14
C GLN A 251 -12.57 1.17 -3.85
N ASN A 252 -11.47 1.68 -3.26
CA ASN A 252 -11.46 2.38 -1.98
C ASN A 252 -11.26 3.90 -2.10
N GLY A 253 -11.62 4.51 -3.23
CA GLY A 253 -11.78 5.95 -3.37
C GLY A 253 -10.61 6.73 -3.98
N GLY A 254 -9.55 6.06 -4.43
CA GLY A 254 -8.44 6.74 -5.09
C GLY A 254 -7.62 5.81 -5.95
N CYS A 255 -7.84 5.78 -7.28
CA CYS A 255 -7.04 4.95 -8.17
C CYS A 255 -5.55 5.31 -8.09
N MET A 256 -4.74 4.35 -7.62
CA MET A 256 -3.29 4.44 -7.65
C MET A 256 -2.81 3.88 -8.99
N ARG A 257 -2.33 4.76 -9.85
CA ARG A 257 -1.80 4.42 -11.17
C ARG A 257 -0.35 4.88 -11.28
N GLU A 258 0.48 4.02 -11.81
CA GLU A 258 1.86 4.34 -12.18
C GLU A 258 2.05 4.02 -13.66
N SER A 259 2.80 4.87 -14.38
CA SER A 259 3.09 4.66 -15.80
C SER A 259 4.57 4.76 -16.11
N GLN A 260 4.97 4.06 -17.16
CA GLN A 260 6.33 4.05 -17.66
C GLN A 260 6.35 4.20 -19.17
N MET A 261 7.09 5.19 -19.65
CA MET A 261 7.23 5.47 -21.07
C MET A 261 8.42 4.73 -21.67
N ILE A 262 8.22 4.20 -22.88
CA ILE A 262 9.27 3.67 -23.74
C ILE A 262 9.32 4.52 -25.02
N THR A 263 10.52 4.90 -25.44
CA THR A 263 10.72 5.56 -26.73
C THR A 263 11.08 4.54 -27.80
N ILE A 264 10.26 4.48 -28.84
CA ILE A 264 10.45 3.63 -30.01
C ILE A 264 10.96 4.50 -31.15
N TYR A 265 12.20 4.24 -31.58
CA TYR A 265 12.78 4.88 -32.73
C TYR A 265 12.61 3.96 -33.95
N VAL A 266 11.83 4.39 -34.95
CA VAL A 266 11.64 3.66 -36.18
C VAL A 266 12.46 4.27 -37.27
N ARG A 267 13.37 3.47 -37.83
CA ARG A 267 14.28 3.93 -38.87
C ARG A 267 13.57 4.10 -40.22
N GLY A 268 13.78 5.21 -40.85
CA GLY A 268 13.31 5.46 -42.21
C GLY A 268 13.96 4.51 -43.24
N VAL A 269 13.23 4.23 -44.31
CA VAL A 269 13.75 3.38 -45.38
C VAL A 269 14.62 4.27 -46.30
N TYR A 270 15.92 4.24 -46.07
CA TYR A 270 16.88 4.93 -46.93
C TYR A 270 17.22 4.02 -48.12
N LEU A 271 16.89 4.44 -49.34
CA LEU A 271 17.34 3.78 -50.57
C LEU A 271 18.69 4.39 -50.97
N PRO A 272 19.82 3.71 -50.74
CA PRO A 272 21.09 4.25 -51.15
C PRO A 272 21.13 4.28 -52.70
N GLY A 273 21.39 5.43 -53.26
CA GLY A 273 21.47 5.64 -54.70
C GLY A 273 20.43 6.56 -55.32
N PHE A 274 19.40 6.94 -54.59
CA PHE A 274 18.44 8.00 -55.00
C PHE A 274 18.76 9.38 -54.42
N GLU A 275 20.02 9.67 -54.19
CA GLU A 275 20.40 11.06 -53.95
C GLU A 275 20.11 11.87 -55.21
N VAL A 276 19.50 13.05 -55.04
CA VAL A 276 19.06 13.91 -56.13
C VAL A 276 20.24 14.25 -57.09
N ILE A 277 21.45 14.35 -56.56
CA ILE A 277 22.65 14.64 -57.30
C ILE A 277 23.05 13.48 -58.24
N PRO A 278 23.17 12.19 -57.80
CA PRO A 278 23.41 11.08 -58.69
C PRO A 278 22.29 10.87 -59.71
N ALA A 279 21.03 11.03 -59.32
CA ALA A 279 19.90 10.85 -60.24
C ALA A 279 19.90 11.95 -61.34
N LEU A 280 20.16 13.18 -61.00
CA LEU A 280 20.29 14.26 -61.97
C LEU A 280 21.51 14.08 -62.86
N SER A 281 22.64 13.62 -62.31
CA SER A 281 23.84 13.34 -63.12
C SER A 281 23.62 12.20 -64.13
N MET A 282 22.90 11.14 -63.72
CA MET A 282 22.49 10.04 -64.62
C MET A 282 21.54 10.53 -65.73
N LEU A 283 20.58 11.38 -65.38
CA LEU A 283 19.65 12.01 -66.34
C LEU A 283 20.38 12.88 -67.36
N VAL A 284 21.31 13.70 -66.87
CA VAL A 284 22.14 14.56 -67.76
C VAL A 284 23.04 13.72 -68.70
N LEU A 285 23.66 12.65 -68.20
CA LEU A 285 24.44 11.75 -68.97
C LEU A 285 23.57 11.00 -70.02
N ALA A 286 22.40 10.54 -69.65
CA ALA A 286 21.47 9.89 -70.58
C ALA A 286 21.02 10.89 -71.67
N ALA A 287 20.66 12.11 -71.35
CA ALA A 287 20.28 13.16 -72.29
C ALA A 287 21.44 13.51 -73.23
N ALA A 288 22.68 13.59 -72.71
CA ALA A 288 23.86 13.81 -73.57
C ALA A 288 24.15 12.68 -74.57
N VAL A 289 23.95 11.42 -74.15
CA VAL A 289 24.11 10.26 -75.02
C VAL A 289 23.03 10.23 -76.10
N VAL A 290 21.78 10.46 -75.74
CA VAL A 290 20.65 10.51 -76.69
C VAL A 290 20.82 11.70 -77.66
N GLY A 291 21.20 12.88 -77.15
CA GLY A 291 21.45 14.06 -78.00
C GLY A 291 22.58 13.82 -79.01
N ARG A 292 23.67 13.15 -78.58
CA ARG A 292 24.74 12.77 -79.51
C ARG A 292 24.30 11.82 -80.61
N LYS A 293 23.44 10.86 -80.24
CA LYS A 293 22.92 9.89 -81.22
C LYS A 293 21.99 10.55 -82.25
N LEU A 294 21.13 11.44 -81.83
CA LEU A 294 20.24 12.20 -82.69
C LEU A 294 21.02 13.13 -83.65
N ASN A 295 22.08 13.80 -83.17
CA ASN A 295 22.91 14.61 -84.00
C ASN A 295 23.74 13.81 -85.00
N ALA A 296 24.18 12.58 -84.65
CA ALA A 296 24.90 11.73 -85.59
C ALA A 296 23.96 11.21 -86.71
N ASP A 297 22.72 10.86 -86.39
CA ASP A 297 21.71 10.45 -87.36
C ASP A 297 21.30 11.57 -88.31
N GLU A 298 21.37 12.86 -87.84
CA GLU A 298 21.11 14.05 -88.66
C GLU A 298 22.27 14.29 -89.63
N GLU A 299 23.54 14.15 -89.20
CA GLU A 299 24.73 14.28 -90.06
C GLU A 299 24.78 13.19 -91.11
N GLU A 300 24.46 11.93 -90.81
CA GLU A 300 24.36 10.89 -91.82
C GLU A 300 23.26 11.18 -92.86
N GLY A 301 22.08 11.65 -92.40
CA GLY A 301 21.00 12.04 -93.30
C GLY A 301 21.36 13.15 -94.24
N ILE A 302 22.16 14.14 -93.81
CA ILE A 302 22.60 15.28 -94.64
C ILE A 302 23.67 14.82 -95.67
N THR A 303 24.54 13.89 -95.35
CA THR A 303 25.53 13.31 -96.26
C THR A 303 24.88 12.50 -97.37
N GLU A 304 23.85 11.74 -97.10
CA GLU A 304 23.08 10.96 -98.05
C GLU A 304 22.36 11.87 -99.09
N TRP A 305 21.81 12.99 -98.71
CA TRP A 305 21.18 13.94 -99.61
C TRP A 305 22.16 14.64 -100.51
N ARG A 306 23.41 14.79 -100.06
CA ARG A 306 24.51 15.45 -100.91
C ARG A 306 25.05 14.52 -101.99
N GLU A 307 25.02 13.22 -101.83
CA GLU A 307 25.51 12.25 -102.79
C GLU A 307 24.47 11.91 -103.89
N SER A 308 23.21 12.17 -103.68
CA SER A 308 22.07 11.84 -104.62
C SER A 308 21.68 13.06 -105.51
N ALA A 309 22.42 14.17 -105.49
CA ALA A 309 22.13 15.33 -106.39
C ALA A 309 22.76 15.03 -107.76
N PRO A 310 21.94 14.82 -108.83
CA PRO A 310 22.50 14.61 -110.14
C PRO A 310 23.18 15.90 -110.65
N GLY A 311 24.42 15.79 -111.17
CA GLY A 311 25.15 16.90 -111.76
C GLY A 311 24.46 17.46 -112.98
N LEU A 312 24.36 18.77 -113.02
CA LEU A 312 24.15 19.59 -114.17
C LEU A 312 25.43 20.28 -114.57
#